data_26fdefee15a5fa803ad093ddffd0bd0b
#
_entry.id   26fdefee15a5fa803ad093ddffd0bd0b
#
_cell.length_a   1.000
_cell.length_b   1.000
_cell.length_c   1.000
_cell.angle_alpha   90.00
_cell.angle_beta   90.00
_cell.angle_gamma   90.00
#
_symmetry.space_group_name_H-M   'P 1'
#
loop_
_entity.id
_entity.type
_entity.pdbx_description
1 polymer ?
#
loop_
_entity_poly.entity_id
_entity_poly.type
_entity_poly.pdbx_seq_one_letter_code
_entity_poly.pdbx_strand_id
1 'polypeptide(L)'
;MLNKTKINAAVCAVAAAFMAHPAWALNNRSWVVSFGSDNNNCTAFFPCKTFQHAHDVTVDGGEVDVLDAGDYGGLMITKSITIDGGNMGYIQTSVAFVPAITVDAPPTGKVILRNLSIGSQPQVAGNTAGIAWFTGQALSIEGVSISGVETGIAVGPPITDFGAPRLLIKDVTIRNCSVTGIQIEGFTNNTGQHPTTTEATMDHVTIENTATGVYVAEGKANIIHSVFSHASVGAVAAQTEINLDDSSVFYSARGVRALGANAIVRIAGDNVHDNTVALDTLVGGQIVSFGNNRILGNGSGETPSSTTALK
;
A
#
# COMPACT_ATOMS: atom_id res chain seq x y z
N MET A 1 -19.68 -8.37 -67.63
CA MET A 1 -19.89 -9.14 -66.37
C MET A 1 -18.66 -8.94 -65.50
N LEU A 2 -18.70 -8.09 -64.47
CA LEU A 2 -17.61 -7.95 -63.50
C LEU A 2 -17.58 -9.19 -62.63
N ASN A 3 -16.40 -9.80 -62.53
CA ASN A 3 -16.18 -11.06 -61.90
C ASN A 3 -16.35 -10.91 -60.38
N LYS A 4 -17.40 -11.50 -59.79
CA LYS A 4 -17.76 -11.42 -58.35
C LYS A 4 -16.58 -11.75 -57.39
N THR A 5 -15.63 -12.55 -57.86
CA THR A 5 -14.42 -12.92 -57.09
C THR A 5 -13.45 -11.74 -56.89
N LYS A 6 -13.37 -10.80 -57.86
CA LYS A 6 -12.50 -9.62 -57.72
C LYS A 6 -13.08 -8.55 -56.80
N ILE A 7 -14.41 -8.48 -56.72
CA ILE A 7 -15.10 -7.53 -55.83
C ILE A 7 -14.93 -7.96 -54.37
N ASN A 8 -15.02 -9.27 -54.05
CA ASN A 8 -14.84 -9.79 -52.68
C ASN A 8 -13.39 -9.61 -52.17
N ALA A 9 -12.39 -9.76 -53.05
CA ALA A 9 -10.99 -9.54 -52.67
C ALA A 9 -10.69 -8.06 -52.38
N ALA A 10 -11.28 -7.13 -53.12
CA ALA A 10 -11.12 -5.68 -52.91
C ALA A 10 -11.81 -5.22 -51.60
N VAL A 11 -12.99 -5.76 -51.28
CA VAL A 11 -13.71 -5.43 -50.05
C VAL A 11 -12.98 -5.96 -48.80
N CYS A 12 -12.42 -7.18 -48.89
CA CYS A 12 -11.59 -7.72 -47.78
C CYS A 12 -10.29 -6.93 -47.58
N ALA A 13 -9.64 -6.44 -48.64
CA ALA A 13 -8.42 -5.64 -48.54
C ALA A 13 -8.68 -4.24 -47.93
N VAL A 14 -9.82 -3.62 -48.21
CA VAL A 14 -10.22 -2.34 -47.63
C VAL A 14 -10.63 -2.51 -46.16
N ALA A 15 -11.33 -3.59 -45.79
CA ALA A 15 -11.69 -3.89 -44.39
C ALA A 15 -10.46 -4.17 -43.52
N ALA A 16 -9.43 -4.83 -44.06
CA ALA A 16 -8.18 -5.08 -43.34
C ALA A 16 -7.33 -3.79 -43.14
N ALA A 17 -7.43 -2.81 -44.02
CA ALA A 17 -6.71 -1.54 -43.89
C ALA A 17 -7.28 -0.63 -42.76
N PHE A 18 -8.56 -0.79 -42.37
CA PHE A 18 -9.18 -0.02 -41.28
C PHE A 18 -8.94 -0.59 -39.89
N MET A 19 -8.32 -1.78 -39.75
CA MET A 19 -8.00 -2.39 -38.47
C MET A 19 -6.55 -2.20 -38.00
N ALA A 20 -5.74 -1.50 -38.78
CA ALA A 20 -4.41 -1.10 -38.34
C ALA A 20 -4.55 0.11 -37.39
N HIS A 21 -4.93 -0.14 -36.15
CA HIS A 21 -4.67 0.84 -35.09
C HIS A 21 -3.16 1.01 -35.02
N PRO A 22 -2.64 2.26 -35.01
CA PRO A 22 -1.22 2.46 -34.79
C PRO A 22 -0.89 1.80 -33.48
N ALA A 23 -0.06 0.75 -33.49
CA ALA A 23 0.57 0.24 -32.30
C ALA A 23 1.48 1.36 -31.79
N TRP A 24 1.03 2.12 -30.83
CA TRP A 24 1.86 3.12 -30.18
C TRP A 24 2.99 2.35 -29.52
N ALA A 25 4.22 2.69 -29.85
CA ALA A 25 5.37 2.12 -29.15
C ALA A 25 5.24 2.52 -27.69
N LEU A 26 5.21 1.55 -26.78
CA LEU A 26 5.18 1.80 -25.35
C LEU A 26 6.49 2.48 -24.93
N ASN A 27 6.41 3.40 -23.99
CA ASN A 27 7.56 4.11 -23.45
C ASN A 27 8.24 3.29 -22.35
N ASN A 28 9.56 3.26 -22.31
CA ASN A 28 10.29 2.78 -21.13
C ASN A 28 10.12 3.73 -19.95
N ARG A 29 9.90 5.02 -20.23
CA ARG A 29 9.69 6.08 -19.27
C ARG A 29 8.67 7.07 -19.80
N SER A 30 7.68 7.42 -18.99
CA SER A 30 6.62 8.38 -19.31
C SER A 30 6.61 9.53 -18.31
N TRP A 31 6.07 10.65 -18.72
CA TRP A 31 6.00 11.86 -17.90
C TRP A 31 4.58 12.41 -17.84
N VAL A 32 4.23 12.91 -16.65
CA VAL A 32 3.00 13.66 -16.42
C VAL A 32 3.30 15.10 -15.99
N VAL A 33 2.40 16.00 -16.34
CA VAL A 33 2.46 17.42 -15.98
C VAL A 33 1.04 17.95 -15.78
N SER A 34 0.82 18.91 -14.84
CA SER A 34 -0.51 19.37 -14.47
C SER A 34 -1.33 19.96 -15.62
N PHE A 35 -0.67 20.56 -16.59
CA PHE A 35 -1.25 21.11 -17.84
C PHE A 35 -1.09 20.18 -19.06
N GLY A 36 -0.72 18.92 -18.85
CA GLY A 36 -0.57 17.91 -19.88
C GLY A 36 -1.88 17.51 -20.57
N SER A 37 -1.79 16.60 -21.51
CA SER A 37 -2.95 16.08 -22.21
C SER A 37 -2.81 14.58 -22.44
N ASP A 38 -3.86 13.82 -22.12
CA ASP A 38 -3.90 12.37 -22.36
C ASP A 38 -4.08 12.01 -23.85
N ASN A 39 -4.12 13.00 -24.74
CA ASN A 39 -3.93 12.80 -26.17
C ASN A 39 -2.44 12.75 -26.58
N ASN A 40 -1.54 13.06 -25.66
CA ASN A 40 -0.11 13.00 -25.86
C ASN A 40 0.42 11.57 -25.67
N ASN A 41 1.65 11.34 -26.16
CA ASN A 41 2.35 10.06 -26.02
C ASN A 41 3.18 9.93 -24.74
N CYS A 42 2.98 10.81 -23.75
CA CYS A 42 3.66 10.86 -22.46
C CYS A 42 5.20 10.95 -22.51
N THR A 43 5.77 11.45 -23.59
CA THR A 43 7.21 11.79 -23.62
C THR A 43 7.50 13.09 -22.85
N ALA A 44 8.75 13.36 -22.52
CA ALA A 44 9.14 14.59 -21.83
C ALA A 44 8.76 15.88 -22.57
N PHE A 45 8.66 15.84 -23.90
CA PHE A 45 8.23 16.98 -24.72
C PHE A 45 6.70 17.08 -24.90
N PHE A 46 6.01 15.94 -24.79
CA PHE A 46 4.56 15.84 -24.89
C PHE A 46 4.01 15.03 -23.71
N PRO A 47 4.07 15.58 -22.49
CA PRO A 47 3.68 14.87 -21.29
C PRO A 47 2.16 14.69 -21.21
N CYS A 48 1.74 13.65 -20.50
CA CYS A 48 0.35 13.34 -20.24
C CYS A 48 -0.18 14.12 -19.06
N LYS A 49 -1.50 14.11 -18.86
CA LYS A 49 -2.16 14.75 -17.75
C LYS A 49 -2.31 13.83 -16.55
N THR A 50 -2.57 12.53 -16.77
CA THR A 50 -2.94 11.60 -15.71
C THR A 50 -1.91 10.48 -15.54
N PHE A 51 -1.75 10.01 -14.30
CA PHE A 51 -0.96 8.81 -14.04
C PHE A 51 -1.53 7.59 -14.75
N GLN A 52 -2.87 7.47 -14.86
CA GLN A 52 -3.47 6.32 -15.53
C GLN A 52 -3.07 6.23 -16.99
N HIS A 53 -3.17 7.33 -17.72
CA HIS A 53 -2.78 7.30 -19.13
C HIS A 53 -1.28 7.06 -19.31
N ALA A 54 -0.44 7.70 -18.47
CA ALA A 54 0.99 7.45 -18.47
C ALA A 54 1.33 5.98 -18.17
N HIS A 55 0.66 5.37 -17.16
CA HIS A 55 0.76 3.94 -16.89
C HIS A 55 0.43 3.11 -18.13
N ASP A 56 -0.68 3.40 -18.82
CA ASP A 56 -1.17 2.58 -19.93
C ASP A 56 -0.20 2.56 -21.11
N VAL A 57 0.48 3.68 -21.40
CA VAL A 57 1.47 3.80 -22.48
C VAL A 57 2.91 3.48 -22.07
N THR A 58 3.15 3.11 -20.83
CA THR A 58 4.46 2.67 -20.33
C THR A 58 4.60 1.15 -20.46
N VAL A 59 5.78 0.65 -20.80
CA VAL A 59 6.05 -0.81 -20.83
C VAL A 59 5.95 -1.45 -19.45
N ASP A 60 5.79 -2.77 -19.41
CA ASP A 60 6.00 -3.54 -18.19
C ASP A 60 7.44 -3.35 -17.66
N GLY A 61 7.59 -3.03 -16.38
CA GLY A 61 8.87 -2.68 -15.77
C GLY A 61 9.37 -1.26 -16.04
N GLY A 62 8.57 -0.42 -16.71
CA GLY A 62 8.93 0.97 -16.98
C GLY A 62 8.69 1.92 -15.79
N GLU A 63 8.83 3.21 -16.04
CA GLU A 63 8.73 4.26 -15.02
C GLU A 63 7.84 5.42 -15.48
N VAL A 64 7.06 5.98 -14.56
CA VAL A 64 6.28 7.20 -14.74
C VAL A 64 6.77 8.26 -13.78
N ASP A 65 7.12 9.43 -14.29
CA ASP A 65 7.63 10.58 -13.54
C ASP A 65 6.74 11.79 -13.61
N VAL A 66 6.85 12.63 -12.59
CA VAL A 66 6.16 13.92 -12.48
C VAL A 66 7.13 15.06 -12.81
N LEU A 67 6.66 16.02 -13.63
CA LEU A 67 7.45 17.19 -14.01
C LEU A 67 7.12 18.45 -13.19
N ASP A 68 5.91 18.52 -12.59
CA ASP A 68 5.49 19.68 -11.77
C ASP A 68 4.53 19.24 -10.65
N ALA A 69 4.18 20.19 -9.78
CA ALA A 69 3.23 19.94 -8.70
C ALA A 69 1.78 19.90 -9.24
N GLY A 70 1.07 18.80 -8.98
CA GLY A 70 -0.30 18.64 -9.45
C GLY A 70 -1.01 17.41 -8.91
N ASP A 71 -2.33 17.38 -9.12
CA ASP A 71 -3.17 16.18 -8.91
C ASP A 71 -3.28 15.45 -10.26
N TYR A 72 -2.81 14.21 -10.26
CA TYR A 72 -2.72 13.38 -11.46
C TYR A 72 -3.77 12.30 -11.52
N GLY A 73 -4.79 12.38 -10.64
CA GLY A 73 -5.93 11.45 -10.60
C GLY A 73 -5.61 10.08 -10.04
N GLY A 74 -6.66 9.29 -9.83
CA GLY A 74 -6.55 7.92 -9.35
C GLY A 74 -5.82 7.00 -10.33
N LEU A 75 -5.25 5.90 -9.80
CA LEU A 75 -4.40 5.00 -10.57
C LEU A 75 -4.72 3.53 -10.28
N MET A 76 -4.99 2.76 -11.35
CA MET A 76 -5.03 1.31 -11.31
C MET A 76 -3.78 0.74 -11.98
N ILE A 77 -2.97 0.02 -11.22
CA ILE A 77 -1.70 -0.56 -11.67
C ILE A 77 -1.91 -2.04 -11.99
N THR A 78 -1.71 -2.41 -13.25
CA THR A 78 -1.95 -3.76 -13.78
C THR A 78 -0.70 -4.43 -14.33
N LYS A 79 0.47 -3.89 -14.05
CA LYS A 79 1.78 -4.39 -14.53
C LYS A 79 2.89 -4.04 -13.54
N SER A 80 4.09 -4.59 -13.75
CA SER A 80 5.27 -4.10 -13.04
C SER A 80 5.57 -2.68 -13.49
N ILE A 81 5.75 -1.76 -12.55
CA ILE A 81 6.01 -0.34 -12.87
C ILE A 81 6.55 0.40 -11.65
N THR A 82 7.32 1.45 -11.92
CA THR A 82 7.67 2.47 -10.93
C THR A 82 6.85 3.73 -11.19
N ILE A 83 6.22 4.27 -10.15
CA ILE A 83 5.56 5.57 -10.16
C ILE A 83 6.32 6.49 -9.21
N ASP A 84 6.99 7.50 -9.75
CA ASP A 84 7.74 8.48 -8.98
C ASP A 84 7.03 9.85 -9.00
N GLY A 85 6.48 10.23 -7.85
CA GLY A 85 5.83 11.53 -7.67
C GLY A 85 6.78 12.70 -7.57
N GLY A 86 8.11 12.48 -7.47
CA GLY A 86 9.11 13.55 -7.35
C GLY A 86 8.87 14.52 -6.18
N ASN A 87 8.15 14.12 -5.14
CA ASN A 87 7.64 14.96 -4.05
C ASN A 87 6.69 16.10 -4.50
N MET A 88 6.15 16.02 -5.71
CA MET A 88 5.24 16.99 -6.31
C MET A 88 3.92 16.35 -6.77
N GLY A 89 3.94 15.04 -7.01
CA GLY A 89 2.76 14.29 -7.44
C GLY A 89 1.78 14.07 -6.31
N TYR A 90 0.54 14.51 -6.52
CA TYR A 90 -0.58 14.29 -5.63
C TYR A 90 -1.63 13.40 -6.29
N ILE A 91 -2.22 12.52 -5.52
CA ILE A 91 -3.33 11.66 -5.94
C ILE A 91 -4.46 11.82 -4.94
N GLN A 92 -5.62 12.23 -5.42
CA GLN A 92 -6.78 12.42 -4.58
C GLN A 92 -7.87 11.39 -4.90
N THR A 93 -8.35 10.69 -3.86
CA THR A 93 -9.56 9.90 -4.05
C THR A 93 -10.76 10.84 -4.14
N SER A 94 -11.52 10.72 -5.21
CA SER A 94 -12.69 11.55 -5.51
C SER A 94 -13.99 10.74 -5.61
N VAL A 95 -13.90 9.42 -5.53
CA VAL A 95 -15.03 8.50 -5.67
C VAL A 95 -15.10 7.61 -4.43
N ALA A 96 -16.29 7.52 -3.83
CA ALA A 96 -16.55 6.64 -2.69
C ALA A 96 -16.23 5.17 -3.05
N PHE A 97 -15.65 4.44 -2.12
CA PHE A 97 -15.27 3.03 -2.24
C PHE A 97 -14.18 2.73 -3.30
N VAL A 98 -13.55 3.75 -3.88
CA VAL A 98 -12.45 3.58 -4.83
C VAL A 98 -11.14 4.06 -4.20
N PRO A 99 -10.12 3.21 -4.04
CA PRO A 99 -8.81 3.62 -3.58
C PRO A 99 -8.17 4.67 -4.50
N ALA A 100 -7.30 5.52 -3.93
CA ALA A 100 -6.54 6.46 -4.75
C ALA A 100 -5.57 5.71 -5.69
N ILE A 101 -4.92 4.67 -5.16
CA ILE A 101 -4.09 3.75 -5.96
C ILE A 101 -4.59 2.33 -5.70
N THR A 102 -4.91 1.62 -6.77
CA THR A 102 -5.18 0.18 -6.75
C THR A 102 -4.04 -0.55 -7.43
N VAL A 103 -3.43 -1.54 -6.75
CA VAL A 103 -2.39 -2.40 -7.31
C VAL A 103 -2.98 -3.79 -7.53
N ASP A 104 -3.14 -4.14 -8.80
CA ASP A 104 -3.63 -5.43 -9.28
C ASP A 104 -2.69 -5.94 -10.38
N ALA A 105 -1.40 -6.05 -10.03
CA ALA A 105 -0.35 -6.47 -10.94
C ALA A 105 -0.33 -7.99 -11.10
N PRO A 106 0.25 -8.53 -12.20
CA PRO A 106 0.42 -9.97 -12.35
C PRO A 106 1.14 -10.60 -11.16
N PRO A 107 1.01 -11.92 -10.95
CA PRO A 107 1.61 -12.62 -9.80
C PRO A 107 3.12 -12.47 -9.65
N THR A 108 3.81 -12.22 -10.75
CA THR A 108 5.25 -11.92 -10.77
C THR A 108 5.56 -10.43 -10.79
N GLY A 109 4.50 -9.60 -10.77
CA GLY A 109 4.59 -8.15 -10.88
C GLY A 109 5.25 -7.50 -9.67
N LYS A 110 6.08 -6.52 -9.93
CA LYS A 110 6.77 -5.72 -8.91
C LYS A 110 6.43 -4.26 -9.12
N VAL A 111 5.86 -3.64 -8.11
CA VAL A 111 5.42 -2.25 -8.16
C VAL A 111 6.20 -1.42 -7.15
N ILE A 112 6.66 -0.26 -7.58
CA ILE A 112 7.33 0.73 -6.72
C ILE A 112 6.53 2.03 -6.80
N LEU A 113 6.11 2.52 -5.63
CA LEU A 113 5.45 3.82 -5.45
C LEU A 113 6.36 4.68 -4.60
N ARG A 114 6.81 5.81 -5.11
CA ARG A 114 7.72 6.65 -4.34
C ARG A 114 7.45 8.15 -4.50
N ASN A 115 7.77 8.89 -3.44
CA ASN A 115 7.72 10.36 -3.43
C ASN A 115 6.34 10.92 -3.82
N LEU A 116 5.26 10.27 -3.35
CA LEU A 116 3.87 10.63 -3.65
C LEU A 116 3.17 11.22 -2.43
N SER A 117 2.22 12.09 -2.66
CA SER A 117 1.25 12.54 -1.67
C SER A 117 -0.14 12.01 -2.03
N ILE A 118 -0.84 11.42 -1.06
CA ILE A 118 -2.15 10.80 -1.27
C ILE A 118 -3.14 11.36 -0.26
N GLY A 119 -4.32 11.72 -0.71
CA GLY A 119 -5.36 12.23 0.16
C GLY A 119 -6.77 11.90 -0.31
N SER A 120 -7.77 12.35 0.44
CA SER A 120 -9.18 12.24 0.09
C SER A 120 -9.81 13.61 -0.02
N GLN A 121 -10.82 13.74 -0.87
CA GLN A 121 -11.67 14.92 -0.85
C GLN A 121 -12.52 14.93 0.43
N PRO A 122 -12.76 16.10 1.06
CA PRO A 122 -13.44 16.19 2.34
C PRO A 122 -14.86 15.62 2.39
N GLN A 123 -15.47 15.31 1.27
CA GLN A 123 -16.86 14.84 1.16
C GLN A 123 -17.00 13.41 0.64
N VAL A 124 -15.89 12.70 0.45
CA VAL A 124 -15.92 11.31 0.03
C VAL A 124 -16.12 10.44 1.26
N ALA A 125 -17.32 9.99 1.48
CA ALA A 125 -17.64 9.00 2.52
C ALA A 125 -17.60 7.59 1.94
N GLY A 126 -17.22 6.61 2.77
CA GLY A 126 -17.17 5.20 2.42
C GLY A 126 -15.74 4.67 2.40
N ASN A 127 -15.60 3.36 2.56
CA ASN A 127 -14.33 2.65 2.72
C ASN A 127 -13.32 2.97 1.60
N THR A 128 -12.58 4.04 1.78
CA THR A 128 -11.56 4.52 0.83
C THR A 128 -10.18 4.24 1.38
N ALA A 129 -9.38 3.49 0.64
CA ALA A 129 -7.98 3.33 0.93
C ALA A 129 -7.13 4.35 0.14
N GLY A 130 -6.03 4.80 0.74
CA GLY A 130 -5.01 5.53 0.00
C GLY A 130 -4.37 4.62 -1.05
N ILE A 131 -3.82 3.49 -0.61
CA ILE A 131 -3.27 2.45 -1.47
C ILE A 131 -3.94 1.13 -1.12
N ALA A 132 -4.50 0.43 -2.11
CA ALA A 132 -5.00 -0.93 -1.97
C ALA A 132 -4.17 -1.88 -2.84
N TRP A 133 -3.61 -2.92 -2.22
CA TRP A 133 -2.84 -3.94 -2.91
C TRP A 133 -3.58 -5.27 -2.90
N PHE A 134 -3.98 -5.73 -4.08
CA PHE A 134 -4.74 -6.97 -4.26
C PHE A 134 -3.90 -8.10 -4.84
N THR A 135 -3.02 -7.83 -5.82
CA THR A 135 -2.19 -8.85 -6.46
C THR A 135 -0.81 -8.30 -6.84
N GLY A 136 0.18 -9.20 -6.94
CA GLY A 136 1.56 -8.89 -7.29
C GLY A 136 2.56 -9.62 -6.40
N GLN A 137 3.79 -9.79 -6.87
CA GLN A 137 4.87 -10.43 -6.11
C GLN A 137 5.44 -9.51 -5.04
N ALA A 138 5.58 -8.22 -5.36
CA ALA A 138 6.17 -7.25 -4.45
C ALA A 138 5.59 -5.84 -4.65
N LEU A 139 5.37 -5.16 -3.53
CA LEU A 139 5.03 -3.74 -3.49
C LEU A 139 6.04 -3.01 -2.60
N SER A 140 6.71 -2.00 -3.14
CA SER A 140 7.55 -1.05 -2.40
C SER A 140 6.88 0.31 -2.36
N ILE A 141 6.77 0.90 -1.16
CA ILE A 141 6.19 2.23 -0.92
C ILE A 141 7.24 3.05 -0.16
N GLU A 142 7.77 4.10 -0.79
CA GLU A 142 8.92 4.83 -0.29
C GLU A 142 8.70 6.35 -0.35
N GLY A 143 8.94 7.05 0.76
CA GLY A 143 8.80 8.50 0.82
C GLY A 143 7.38 9.00 0.53
N VAL A 144 6.34 8.24 0.91
CA VAL A 144 4.95 8.54 0.60
C VAL A 144 4.24 9.15 1.81
N SER A 145 3.43 10.18 1.57
CA SER A 145 2.56 10.77 2.58
C SER A 145 1.09 10.47 2.27
N ILE A 146 0.35 9.94 3.25
CA ILE A 146 -1.07 9.59 3.10
C ILE A 146 -1.87 10.29 4.20
N SER A 147 -2.99 10.95 3.83
CA SER A 147 -3.81 11.61 4.84
C SER A 147 -5.29 11.71 4.48
N GLY A 148 -6.15 11.69 5.51
CA GLY A 148 -7.59 11.98 5.34
C GLY A 148 -8.39 10.89 4.62
N VAL A 149 -7.89 9.65 4.58
CA VAL A 149 -8.57 8.47 4.04
C VAL A 149 -9.11 7.59 5.19
N GLU A 150 -9.91 6.57 4.92
CA GLU A 150 -10.31 5.64 5.97
C GLU A 150 -9.19 4.68 6.34
N THR A 151 -8.56 4.07 5.34
CA THR A 151 -7.38 3.21 5.52
C THR A 151 -6.23 3.73 4.69
N GLY A 152 -5.08 3.98 5.30
CA GLY A 152 -3.91 4.49 4.58
C GLY A 152 -3.42 3.51 3.53
N ILE A 153 -2.99 2.32 3.96
CA ILE A 153 -2.55 1.21 3.11
C ILE A 153 -3.35 -0.03 3.49
N ALA A 154 -4.07 -0.59 2.53
CA ALA A 154 -4.81 -1.82 2.67
C ALA A 154 -4.17 -2.92 1.82
N VAL A 155 -3.75 -4.00 2.48
CA VAL A 155 -3.33 -5.23 1.83
C VAL A 155 -4.48 -6.21 1.96
N GLY A 156 -5.20 -6.40 0.87
CA GLY A 156 -6.40 -7.23 0.84
C GLY A 156 -6.13 -8.63 0.30
N PRO A 157 -7.10 -9.52 0.41
CA PRO A 157 -6.96 -10.90 -0.06
C PRO A 157 -6.90 -10.95 -1.58
N PRO A 158 -5.83 -11.47 -2.22
CA PRO A 158 -5.91 -11.84 -3.62
C PRO A 158 -6.59 -13.20 -3.76
N ILE A 159 -7.13 -13.38 -4.93
CA ILE A 159 -7.95 -14.50 -5.32
C ILE A 159 -7.10 -15.70 -5.80
N THR A 160 -5.76 -15.68 -5.71
CA THR A 160 -4.90 -16.65 -6.40
C THR A 160 -3.66 -17.07 -5.59
N ASP A 161 -3.27 -18.34 -5.73
CA ASP A 161 -2.12 -19.00 -5.09
C ASP A 161 -0.79 -18.46 -5.66
N PHE A 162 -0.23 -17.42 -5.04
CA PHE A 162 1.11 -16.93 -5.38
C PHE A 162 1.98 -16.96 -4.13
N GLY A 163 3.24 -17.34 -4.27
CA GLY A 163 4.18 -17.42 -3.14
C GLY A 163 4.14 -16.18 -2.23
N ALA A 164 4.80 -16.18 -1.09
CA ALA A 164 4.71 -15.11 -0.10
C ALA A 164 4.97 -13.73 -0.74
N PRO A 165 3.95 -12.86 -0.86
CA PRO A 165 4.12 -11.53 -1.41
C PRO A 165 4.91 -10.66 -0.41
N ARG A 166 5.74 -9.76 -0.93
CA ARG A 166 6.61 -8.91 -0.14
C ARG A 166 6.14 -7.46 -0.16
N LEU A 167 5.95 -6.90 1.02
CA LEU A 167 5.62 -5.50 1.22
C LEU A 167 6.79 -4.79 1.88
N LEU A 168 7.33 -3.78 1.22
CA LEU A 168 8.28 -2.85 1.81
C LEU A 168 7.63 -1.48 1.94
N ILE A 169 7.64 -0.94 3.16
CA ILE A 169 7.16 0.43 3.45
C ILE A 169 8.32 1.16 4.13
N LYS A 170 8.79 2.22 3.49
CA LYS A 170 9.94 2.97 3.99
C LYS A 170 9.73 4.47 3.90
N ASP A 171 10.12 5.19 4.95
CA ASP A 171 10.02 6.65 5.02
C ASP A 171 8.59 7.15 4.71
N VAL A 172 7.57 6.49 5.28
CA VAL A 172 6.15 6.77 5.01
C VAL A 172 5.49 7.45 6.19
N THR A 173 4.69 8.46 5.91
CA THR A 173 3.87 9.16 6.90
C THR A 173 2.39 8.98 6.60
N ILE A 174 1.63 8.49 7.58
CA ILE A 174 0.17 8.27 7.48
C ILE A 174 -0.52 9.02 8.61
N ARG A 175 -1.48 9.88 8.28
CA ARG A 175 -2.17 10.72 9.26
C ARG A 175 -3.66 10.81 9.00
N ASN A 176 -4.41 11.01 10.11
CA ASN A 176 -5.84 11.32 10.05
C ASN A 176 -6.65 10.27 9.26
N CYS A 177 -6.30 8.99 9.41
CA CYS A 177 -7.10 7.90 8.87
C CYS A 177 -8.19 7.53 9.88
N SER A 178 -9.45 7.47 9.43
CA SER A 178 -10.56 7.25 10.35
C SER A 178 -10.65 5.82 10.88
N VAL A 179 -10.04 4.85 10.18
CA VAL A 179 -10.06 3.43 10.55
C VAL A 179 -8.66 2.91 10.82
N THR A 180 -7.82 2.73 9.83
CA THR A 180 -6.51 2.09 10.01
C THR A 180 -5.42 2.80 9.22
N GLY A 181 -4.24 2.96 9.80
CA GLY A 181 -3.06 3.42 9.06
C GLY A 181 -2.61 2.39 8.05
N ILE A 182 -2.20 1.21 8.51
CA ILE A 182 -1.79 0.08 7.65
C ILE A 182 -2.54 -1.17 8.08
N GLN A 183 -3.23 -1.81 7.14
CA GLN A 183 -4.01 -3.02 7.34
C GLN A 183 -3.49 -4.14 6.46
N ILE A 184 -3.09 -5.27 7.07
CA ILE A 184 -2.63 -6.47 6.37
C ILE A 184 -3.55 -7.61 6.78
N GLU A 185 -4.49 -7.96 5.90
CA GLU A 185 -5.50 -8.99 6.15
C GLU A 185 -5.16 -10.35 5.55
N GLY A 186 -4.05 -10.43 4.78
CA GLY A 186 -3.64 -11.68 4.13
C GLY A 186 -4.53 -12.07 2.95
N PHE A 187 -4.10 -13.12 2.29
CA PHE A 187 -4.66 -13.58 1.03
C PHE A 187 -5.37 -14.92 1.20
N THR A 188 -6.68 -14.96 1.10
CA THR A 188 -7.47 -16.21 1.10
C THR A 188 -7.68 -16.73 -0.32
N ASN A 189 -7.47 -18.03 -0.54
CA ASN A 189 -7.88 -18.63 -1.80
C ASN A 189 -9.40 -18.88 -1.83
N ASN A 190 -9.94 -19.24 -3.00
CA ASN A 190 -11.36 -19.53 -3.20
C ASN A 190 -11.88 -20.71 -2.34
N THR A 191 -11.02 -21.42 -1.63
CA THR A 191 -11.36 -22.53 -0.72
C THR A 191 -11.34 -22.11 0.75
N GLY A 192 -11.12 -20.82 1.04
CA GLY A 192 -11.01 -20.27 2.40
C GLY A 192 -9.73 -20.68 3.12
N GLN A 193 -8.73 -21.19 2.40
CA GLN A 193 -7.40 -21.44 2.94
C GLN A 193 -6.51 -20.23 2.71
N HIS A 194 -5.56 -19.98 3.61
CA HIS A 194 -4.58 -18.91 3.57
C HIS A 194 -3.21 -19.46 3.14
N PRO A 195 -3.00 -19.77 1.84
CA PRO A 195 -1.81 -20.49 1.41
C PRO A 195 -0.57 -19.63 1.41
N THR A 196 -0.73 -18.31 1.47
CA THR A 196 0.40 -17.37 1.38
C THR A 196 0.30 -16.28 2.43
N THR A 197 1.37 -16.10 3.17
CA THR A 197 1.49 -15.05 4.18
C THR A 197 2.30 -13.89 3.62
N THR A 198 1.76 -12.68 3.70
CA THR A 198 2.49 -11.46 3.35
C THR A 198 3.68 -11.29 4.29
N GLU A 199 4.86 -11.09 3.73
CA GLU A 199 6.05 -10.65 4.46
C GLU A 199 6.18 -9.14 4.34
N ALA A 200 5.89 -8.42 5.43
CA ALA A 200 5.95 -6.98 5.48
C ALA A 200 7.18 -6.50 6.26
N THR A 201 7.88 -5.53 5.70
CA THR A 201 8.92 -4.76 6.39
C THR A 201 8.53 -3.29 6.37
N MET A 202 8.51 -2.68 7.54
CA MET A 202 8.20 -1.26 7.75
C MET A 202 9.41 -0.60 8.42
N ASP A 203 9.98 0.39 7.79
CA ASP A 203 11.14 1.12 8.30
C ASP A 203 10.91 2.63 8.22
N HIS A 204 11.11 3.35 9.31
CA HIS A 204 10.84 4.79 9.41
C HIS A 204 9.39 5.16 9.02
N VAL A 205 8.41 4.41 9.55
CA VAL A 205 6.99 4.68 9.33
C VAL A 205 6.43 5.49 10.50
N THR A 206 5.76 6.59 10.18
CA THR A 206 5.04 7.39 11.16
C THR A 206 3.54 7.29 10.93
N ILE A 207 2.79 6.85 11.93
CA ILE A 207 1.32 6.79 11.88
C ILE A 207 0.75 7.57 13.05
N GLU A 208 -0.12 8.52 12.75
CA GLU A 208 -0.65 9.45 13.72
C GLU A 208 -2.14 9.73 13.52
N ASN A 209 -2.87 9.81 14.61
CA ASN A 209 -4.30 10.15 14.63
C ASN A 209 -5.14 9.20 13.76
N THR A 210 -5.15 7.92 14.14
CA THR A 210 -5.90 6.85 13.49
C THR A 210 -6.67 6.03 14.56
N ALA A 211 -7.71 5.28 14.17
CA ALA A 211 -8.29 4.36 15.13
C ALA A 211 -7.33 3.19 15.41
N THR A 212 -6.69 2.63 14.39
CA THR A 212 -5.62 1.64 14.55
C THR A 212 -4.41 2.07 13.73
N GLY A 213 -3.22 2.08 14.33
CA GLY A 213 -1.98 2.39 13.60
C GLY A 213 -1.67 1.30 12.59
N VAL A 214 -1.22 0.14 13.06
CA VAL A 214 -0.96 -1.06 12.25
C VAL A 214 -1.82 -2.22 12.70
N TYR A 215 -2.50 -2.88 11.78
CA TYR A 215 -3.26 -4.09 12.00
C TYR A 215 -2.76 -5.20 11.09
N VAL A 216 -2.32 -6.31 11.69
CA VAL A 216 -1.85 -7.50 10.95
C VAL A 216 -2.69 -8.68 11.39
N ALA A 217 -3.54 -9.22 10.50
CA ALA A 217 -4.34 -10.41 10.75
C ALA A 217 -3.73 -11.66 10.11
N GLU A 218 -3.01 -11.49 9.04
CA GLU A 218 -2.33 -12.58 8.33
C GLU A 218 -1.00 -12.11 7.77
N GLY A 219 -0.01 -13.00 7.76
CA GLY A 219 1.35 -12.65 7.37
C GLY A 219 2.25 -12.40 8.57
N LYS A 220 3.37 -11.76 8.32
CA LYS A 220 4.33 -11.34 9.35
C LYS A 220 4.76 -9.91 9.07
N ALA A 221 4.92 -9.12 10.10
CA ALA A 221 5.44 -7.78 9.98
C ALA A 221 6.69 -7.59 10.84
N ASN A 222 7.74 -7.05 10.22
CA ASN A 222 8.91 -6.51 10.90
C ASN A 222 8.82 -4.98 10.83
N ILE A 223 8.73 -4.35 11.98
CA ILE A 223 8.54 -2.91 12.12
C ILE A 223 9.74 -2.37 12.88
N ILE A 224 10.48 -1.47 12.25
CA ILE A 224 11.71 -0.90 12.80
C ILE A 224 11.69 0.62 12.70
N HIS A 225 12.32 1.32 13.65
CA HIS A 225 12.48 2.78 13.68
C HIS A 225 11.18 3.56 13.43
N SER A 226 10.05 3.04 13.89
CA SER A 226 8.73 3.57 13.53
C SER A 226 8.04 4.24 14.72
N VAL A 227 7.07 5.09 14.42
CA VAL A 227 6.35 5.88 15.43
C VAL A 227 4.85 5.72 15.25
N PHE A 228 4.16 5.33 16.32
CA PHE A 228 2.70 5.23 16.37
C PHE A 228 2.17 6.07 17.52
N SER A 229 1.30 7.03 17.22
CA SER A 229 0.76 7.91 18.24
C SER A 229 -0.69 8.33 17.99
N HIS A 230 -1.34 8.77 19.08
CA HIS A 230 -2.73 9.27 19.03
C HIS A 230 -3.69 8.30 18.35
N ALA A 231 -3.57 7.00 18.67
CA ALA A 231 -4.44 5.95 18.15
C ALA A 231 -5.34 5.34 19.25
N SER A 232 -6.43 4.69 18.86
CA SER A 232 -7.11 3.82 19.80
C SER A 232 -6.26 2.58 20.09
N VAL A 233 -5.53 2.06 19.07
CA VAL A 233 -4.50 1.03 19.25
C VAL A 233 -3.32 1.33 18.33
N GLY A 234 -2.10 1.38 18.86
CA GLY A 234 -0.89 1.65 18.07
C GLY A 234 -0.57 0.51 17.10
N ALA A 235 -0.33 -0.70 17.57
CA ALA A 235 -0.05 -1.87 16.75
C ALA A 235 -0.81 -3.11 17.24
N VAL A 236 -1.39 -3.88 16.32
CA VAL A 236 -2.19 -5.09 16.60
C VAL A 236 -1.69 -6.27 15.77
N ALA A 237 -1.29 -7.35 16.45
CA ALA A 237 -1.16 -8.67 15.86
C ALA A 237 -2.45 -9.46 16.15
N ALA A 238 -3.20 -9.86 15.12
CA ALA A 238 -4.41 -10.66 15.24
C ALA A 238 -4.14 -12.06 14.68
N GLN A 239 -3.91 -13.05 15.56
CA GLN A 239 -3.59 -14.45 15.19
C GLN A 239 -2.27 -14.63 14.43
N THR A 240 -1.36 -13.66 14.44
CA THR A 240 -0.13 -13.64 13.66
C THR A 240 1.04 -13.08 14.45
N GLU A 241 2.18 -12.83 13.78
CA GLU A 241 3.40 -12.35 14.40
C GLU A 241 3.77 -10.94 13.94
N ILE A 242 4.12 -10.07 14.91
CA ILE A 242 4.77 -8.78 14.70
C ILE A 242 6.08 -8.77 15.48
N ASN A 243 7.15 -8.34 14.82
CA ASN A 243 8.37 -7.92 15.50
C ASN A 243 8.42 -6.38 15.45
N LEU A 244 8.59 -5.76 16.60
CA LEU A 244 8.71 -4.32 16.76
C LEU A 244 10.09 -4.04 17.38
N ASP A 245 10.91 -3.28 16.66
CA ASP A 245 12.27 -2.98 17.06
C ASP A 245 12.56 -1.47 16.98
N ASP A 246 13.23 -0.93 17.98
CA ASP A 246 13.66 0.47 18.04
C ASP A 246 12.58 1.48 17.66
N SER A 247 11.33 1.21 18.07
CA SER A 247 10.16 1.98 17.69
C SER A 247 9.52 2.67 18.92
N SER A 248 8.63 3.63 18.67
CA SER A 248 7.93 4.37 19.74
C SER A 248 6.43 4.28 19.58
N VAL A 249 5.72 3.98 20.68
CA VAL A 249 4.25 3.92 20.73
C VAL A 249 3.76 4.72 21.92
N PHE A 250 3.04 5.81 21.68
CA PHE A 250 2.64 6.71 22.74
C PHE A 250 1.34 7.47 22.47
N TYR A 251 0.77 8.07 23.53
CA TYR A 251 -0.50 8.82 23.50
C TYR A 251 -1.66 8.05 22.86
N SER A 252 -1.70 6.74 23.04
CA SER A 252 -2.75 5.87 22.52
C SER A 252 -3.58 5.28 23.64
N ALA A 253 -4.83 4.89 23.36
CA ALA A 253 -5.60 4.19 24.36
C ALA A 253 -4.97 2.81 24.67
N ARG A 254 -4.40 2.17 23.66
CA ARG A 254 -3.58 0.95 23.81
C ARG A 254 -2.32 1.08 22.93
N GLY A 255 -1.17 0.81 23.51
CA GLY A 255 0.09 0.85 22.77
C GLY A 255 0.19 -0.33 21.79
N VAL A 256 0.49 -1.50 22.32
CA VAL A 256 0.70 -2.73 21.53
C VAL A 256 -0.28 -3.81 21.97
N ARG A 257 -0.89 -4.50 21.00
CA ARG A 257 -1.88 -5.55 21.27
C ARG A 257 -1.54 -6.86 20.57
N ALA A 258 -1.65 -7.96 21.30
CA ALA A 258 -1.67 -9.32 20.77
C ALA A 258 -3.07 -9.94 20.97
N LEU A 259 -3.77 -10.26 19.89
CA LEU A 259 -5.15 -10.75 19.88
C LEU A 259 -5.22 -12.16 19.30
N GLY A 260 -5.57 -13.13 20.12
CA GLY A 260 -5.77 -14.52 19.72
C GLY A 260 -4.61 -15.44 20.07
N ALA A 261 -4.87 -16.74 20.20
CA ALA A 261 -3.95 -17.73 20.76
C ALA A 261 -2.62 -17.86 19.97
N ASN A 262 -2.64 -17.52 18.67
CA ASN A 262 -1.44 -17.56 17.82
C ASN A 262 -0.79 -16.18 17.67
N ALA A 263 -1.35 -15.13 18.29
CA ALA A 263 -0.79 -13.79 18.19
C ALA A 263 0.46 -13.67 19.06
N ILE A 264 1.57 -13.28 18.45
CA ILE A 264 2.84 -13.02 19.13
C ILE A 264 3.37 -11.67 18.68
N VAL A 265 3.56 -10.76 19.63
CA VAL A 265 4.32 -9.52 19.38
C VAL A 265 5.64 -9.63 20.14
N ARG A 266 6.75 -9.47 19.42
CA ARG A 266 8.10 -9.38 20.01
C ARG A 266 8.54 -7.94 20.00
N ILE A 267 9.01 -7.45 21.13
CA ILE A 267 9.42 -6.05 21.32
C ILE A 267 10.89 -5.98 21.75
N ALA A 268 11.68 -5.14 21.07
CA ALA A 268 13.09 -4.94 21.35
C ALA A 268 13.53 -3.49 21.12
N GLY A 269 14.16 -2.84 22.09
CA GLY A 269 14.60 -1.45 21.98
C GLY A 269 13.49 -0.41 21.93
N ASP A 270 12.25 -0.82 22.14
CA ASP A 270 11.08 0.01 21.97
C ASP A 270 10.84 0.96 23.15
N ASN A 271 10.20 2.09 22.85
CA ASN A 271 9.75 3.07 23.81
C ASN A 271 8.21 3.13 23.84
N VAL A 272 7.59 2.53 24.83
CA VAL A 272 6.13 2.47 25.00
C VAL A 272 5.74 3.28 26.23
N HIS A 273 5.19 4.48 26.03
CA HIS A 273 4.91 5.43 27.12
C HIS A 273 3.65 6.26 26.87
N ASP A 274 3.13 6.86 27.95
CA ASP A 274 1.97 7.77 27.93
C ASP A 274 0.72 7.17 27.23
N ASN A 275 0.58 5.83 27.24
CA ASN A 275 -0.63 5.15 26.79
C ASN A 275 -1.56 4.85 27.97
N THR A 276 -2.86 4.70 27.75
CA THR A 276 -3.75 4.23 28.81
C THR A 276 -3.42 2.79 29.20
N VAL A 277 -3.13 1.92 28.21
CA VAL A 277 -2.60 0.57 28.42
C VAL A 277 -1.39 0.39 27.51
N ALA A 278 -0.22 0.06 28.06
CA ALA A 278 0.99 -0.12 27.25
C ALA A 278 0.91 -1.36 26.37
N LEU A 279 0.82 -2.51 27.00
CA LEU A 279 0.79 -3.84 26.39
C LEU A 279 -0.55 -4.51 26.75
N ASP A 280 -1.28 -4.94 25.73
CA ASP A 280 -2.62 -5.51 25.85
C ASP A 280 -2.69 -6.89 25.19
N THR A 281 -3.03 -7.91 25.95
CA THR A 281 -3.15 -9.28 25.45
C THR A 281 -4.56 -9.79 25.61
N LEU A 282 -5.13 -10.33 24.54
CA LEU A 282 -6.50 -10.86 24.52
C LEU A 282 -6.52 -12.26 23.90
N VAL A 283 -7.40 -13.11 24.41
CA VAL A 283 -7.71 -14.44 23.87
C VAL A 283 -6.44 -15.30 23.69
N GLY A 284 -5.52 -15.25 24.67
CA GLY A 284 -4.30 -16.07 24.65
C GLY A 284 -3.12 -15.50 23.86
N GLY A 285 -3.23 -14.28 23.35
CA GLY A 285 -2.12 -13.59 22.68
C GLY A 285 -0.94 -13.33 23.63
N GLN A 286 0.25 -13.22 23.08
CA GLN A 286 1.49 -13.05 23.84
C GLN A 286 2.29 -11.84 23.37
N ILE A 287 2.84 -11.10 24.31
CA ILE A 287 3.83 -10.05 24.05
C ILE A 287 5.12 -10.45 24.74
N VAL A 288 6.18 -10.65 23.97
CA VAL A 288 7.49 -11.13 24.42
C VAL A 288 8.49 -9.98 24.34
N SER A 289 9.08 -9.62 25.46
CA SER A 289 10.10 -8.58 25.55
C SER A 289 11.51 -9.19 25.52
N PHE A 290 12.43 -8.56 24.79
CA PHE A 290 13.86 -8.90 24.86
C PHE A 290 14.59 -8.23 26.03
N GLY A 291 13.88 -7.51 26.90
CA GLY A 291 14.42 -6.97 28.14
C GLY A 291 15.12 -5.61 28.02
N ASN A 292 15.22 -5.06 26.80
CA ASN A 292 15.83 -3.77 26.53
C ASN A 292 14.83 -2.66 26.16
N ASN A 293 13.53 -2.92 26.41
CA ASN A 293 12.46 -1.97 26.11
C ASN A 293 12.28 -0.97 27.26
N ARG A 294 11.82 0.20 26.90
CA ARG A 294 11.45 1.27 27.84
C ARG A 294 9.93 1.38 27.91
N ILE A 295 9.32 0.71 28.88
CA ILE A 295 7.87 0.67 29.08
C ILE A 295 7.57 1.34 30.42
N LEU A 296 7.25 2.64 30.37
CA LEU A 296 7.10 3.45 31.58
C LEU A 296 6.18 4.65 31.33
N GLY A 297 5.42 5.04 32.36
CA GLY A 297 4.56 6.22 32.32
C GLY A 297 3.20 5.95 31.67
N ASN A 298 2.81 4.69 31.56
CA ASN A 298 1.51 4.29 31.07
C ASN A 298 0.49 4.16 32.21
N GLY A 299 -0.79 4.20 31.91
CA GLY A 299 -1.82 3.99 32.94
C GLY A 299 -1.84 2.55 33.50
N SER A 300 -1.49 1.57 32.66
CA SER A 300 -1.39 0.15 33.00
C SER A 300 -0.70 -0.67 31.92
N GLY A 301 -0.56 -2.00 32.14
CA GLY A 301 -0.07 -2.94 31.11
C GLY A 301 1.43 -2.84 30.84
N GLU A 302 2.25 -2.46 31.82
CA GLU A 302 3.70 -2.28 31.62
C GLU A 302 4.51 -3.59 31.73
N THR A 303 3.83 -4.70 31.96
CA THR A 303 4.48 -6.02 32.09
C THR A 303 4.19 -6.88 30.86
N PRO A 304 5.21 -7.32 30.12
CA PRO A 304 5.04 -8.25 29.00
C PRO A 304 4.62 -9.65 29.48
N SER A 305 4.09 -10.47 28.58
CA SER A 305 3.71 -11.86 28.88
C SER A 305 4.92 -12.71 29.31
N SER A 306 6.08 -12.42 28.70
CA SER A 306 7.36 -13.04 29.07
C SER A 306 8.52 -12.15 28.65
N THR A 307 9.67 -12.40 29.26
CA THR A 307 10.93 -11.75 28.91
C THR A 307 11.96 -12.81 28.54
N THR A 308 12.67 -12.61 27.44
CA THR A 308 13.79 -13.45 27.01
C THR A 308 15.03 -12.58 26.80
N ALA A 309 16.20 -13.10 27.08
CA ALA A 309 17.44 -12.34 26.88
C ALA A 309 17.77 -12.21 25.39
N LEU A 310 18.34 -11.08 25.02
CA LEU A 310 19.05 -10.95 23.73
C LEU A 310 20.20 -11.97 23.71
N LYS A 311 20.32 -12.71 22.64
CA LYS A 311 21.39 -13.70 22.44
C LYS A 311 22.51 -13.11 21.60
#